data_9c9c35f1fa7925d68abec08cc86507cd
#
_entry.id   9c9c35f1fa7925d68abec08cc86507cd
#
_cell.length_a   1.000
_cell.length_b   1.000
_cell.length_c   1.000
_cell.angle_alpha   90.00
_cell.angle_beta   90.00
_cell.angle_gamma   90.00
#
_symmetry.space_group_name_H-M   'P 1'
#
loop_
_entity.id
_entity.type
_entity.pdbx_description
1 polymer ?
#
loop_
_entity_poly.entity_id
_entity_poly.type
_entity_poly.pdbx_seq_one_letter_code
_entity_poly.pdbx_strand_id
1 'polypeptide(L)'
;PIAAASIGQVHRAIIIDPVTQQQRAVAVKVQYPGVAEAIASDLKNADLLGALLSFGFKSFSPDELVVEIKERLTEELDYTLEAENQKDFANYYRNHPFIHVPEVIEHLSTTRVLVTELVSGITWAELLERSQADRDFAGEALFRFVFRSLYRFRAFNGDPHPGNYIFHVGDNGVNKISFLDYGLVKHFTVDEMNVFQ
;
A
#
# COMPACT_ATOMS: atom_id res chain seq x y z
N PRO A 1 18.09 -6.35 -1.91
CA PRO A 1 16.67 -6.15 -1.67
C PRO A 1 16.17 -7.10 -0.58
N ILE A 2 15.12 -6.70 0.14
CA ILE A 2 14.43 -7.50 1.15
C ILE A 2 13.06 -7.97 0.64
N ALA A 3 12.50 -7.28 -0.36
CA ALA A 3 11.26 -7.64 -1.03
C ALA A 3 11.24 -7.13 -2.47
N ALA A 4 10.37 -7.71 -3.30
CA ALA A 4 9.97 -7.18 -4.59
C ALA A 4 8.68 -6.38 -4.42
N ALA A 5 8.51 -5.33 -5.22
CA ALA A 5 7.27 -4.57 -5.38
C ALA A 5 6.79 -4.71 -6.84
N SER A 6 5.54 -4.28 -7.15
CA SER A 6 4.97 -4.39 -8.51
C SER A 6 5.89 -3.80 -9.58
N ILE A 7 6.38 -2.60 -9.35
CA ILE A 7 7.23 -1.85 -10.29
C ILE A 7 8.62 -1.50 -9.74
N GLY A 8 9.07 -2.16 -8.64
CA GLY A 8 10.31 -1.81 -7.98
C GLY A 8 10.84 -2.88 -7.04
N GLN A 9 11.76 -2.47 -6.20
CA GLN A 9 12.35 -3.30 -5.13
C GLN A 9 12.36 -2.55 -3.81
N VAL A 10 12.24 -3.29 -2.71
CA VAL A 10 12.42 -2.76 -1.35
C VAL A 10 13.76 -3.18 -0.81
N HIS A 11 14.51 -2.22 -0.29
CA HIS A 11 15.82 -2.40 0.30
C HIS A 11 15.82 -1.99 1.77
N ARG A 12 16.62 -2.66 2.59
CA ARG A 12 16.96 -2.16 3.92
C ARG A 12 18.10 -1.15 3.80
N ALA A 13 17.95 0.00 4.48
CA ALA A 13 19.01 0.98 4.63
C ALA A 13 19.11 1.45 6.10
N ILE A 14 20.18 2.16 6.41
CA ILE A 14 20.36 2.86 7.69
C ILE A 14 20.54 4.33 7.36
N ILE A 15 19.77 5.17 8.01
CA ILE A 15 19.89 6.63 7.94
C ILE A 15 20.34 7.18 9.29
N ILE A 16 20.85 8.40 9.29
CA ILE A 16 21.03 9.18 10.51
C ILE A 16 19.78 10.05 10.66
N ASP A 17 19.03 9.83 11.71
CA ASP A 17 17.85 10.63 12.02
C ASP A 17 18.27 12.09 12.26
N PRO A 18 17.70 13.07 11.53
CA PRO A 18 18.17 14.46 11.61
C PRO A 18 17.88 15.13 12.95
N VAL A 19 16.92 14.61 13.71
CA VAL A 19 16.52 15.19 15.02
C VAL A 19 17.31 14.54 16.15
N THR A 20 17.33 13.21 16.19
CA THR A 20 17.95 12.47 17.30
C THR A 20 19.44 12.20 17.08
N GLN A 21 19.96 12.38 15.86
CA GLN A 21 21.33 12.05 15.43
C GLN A 21 21.69 10.56 15.62
N GLN A 22 20.69 9.69 15.79
CA GLN A 22 20.86 8.26 15.95
C GLN A 22 20.69 7.53 14.63
N GLN A 23 21.30 6.35 14.53
CA GLN A 23 21.06 5.45 13.42
C GLN A 23 19.66 4.87 13.49
N ARG A 24 18.94 4.94 12.36
CA ARG A 24 17.60 4.40 12.20
C ARG A 24 17.56 3.49 10.98
N ALA A 25 17.06 2.26 11.14
CA ALA A 25 16.81 1.37 10.02
C ALA A 25 15.52 1.79 9.28
N VAL A 26 15.59 1.80 7.95
CA VAL A 26 14.49 2.18 7.06
C VAL A 26 14.30 1.17 5.95
N ALA A 27 13.08 1.08 5.43
CA ALA A 27 12.76 0.44 4.18
C ALA A 27 12.79 1.48 3.06
N VAL A 28 13.44 1.14 1.94
CA VAL A 28 13.57 2.02 0.78
C VAL A 28 12.99 1.29 -0.43
N LYS A 29 11.80 1.69 -0.85
CA LYS A 29 11.12 1.20 -2.06
C LYS A 29 11.60 2.05 -3.23
N VAL A 30 12.17 1.43 -4.26
CA VAL A 30 12.78 2.10 -5.42
C VAL A 30 12.22 1.51 -6.70
N GLN A 31 11.77 2.35 -7.62
CA GLN A 31 11.28 1.90 -8.93
C GLN A 31 12.42 1.30 -9.76
N TYR A 32 12.06 0.31 -10.60
CA TYR A 32 13.01 -0.23 -11.58
C TYR A 32 13.39 0.84 -12.61
N PRO A 33 14.68 0.92 -12.99
CA PRO A 33 15.09 1.80 -14.07
C PRO A 33 14.31 1.51 -15.37
N GLY A 34 13.77 2.55 -16.00
CA GLY A 34 13.05 2.43 -17.28
C GLY A 34 11.61 1.92 -17.16
N VAL A 35 11.09 1.64 -15.95
CA VAL A 35 9.73 1.13 -15.79
C VAL A 35 8.66 2.10 -16.27
N ALA A 36 8.85 3.40 -16.08
CA ALA A 36 7.91 4.43 -16.54
C ALA A 36 7.81 4.44 -18.08
N GLU A 37 8.93 4.34 -18.77
CA GLU A 37 9.00 4.29 -20.22
C GLU A 37 8.37 3.00 -20.77
N ALA A 38 8.60 1.87 -20.09
CA ALA A 38 8.00 0.58 -20.44
C ALA A 38 6.47 0.65 -20.33
N ILE A 39 5.95 1.10 -19.19
CA ILE A 39 4.50 1.26 -18.95
C ILE A 39 3.90 2.24 -19.97
N ALA A 40 4.54 3.38 -20.24
CA ALA A 40 4.06 4.34 -21.23
C ALA A 40 4.00 3.75 -22.64
N SER A 41 4.93 2.85 -22.99
CA SER A 41 4.90 2.12 -24.26
C SER A 41 3.74 1.12 -24.32
N ASP A 42 3.53 0.36 -23.24
CA ASP A 42 2.46 -0.63 -23.16
C ASP A 42 1.07 0.03 -23.18
N LEU A 43 0.91 1.19 -22.54
CA LEU A 43 -0.32 1.97 -22.57
C LEU A 43 -0.71 2.47 -23.97
N LYS A 44 0.27 2.79 -24.82
CA LYS A 44 -0.01 3.12 -26.23
C LYS A 44 -0.58 1.92 -27.00
N ASN A 45 -0.14 0.71 -26.67
CA ASN A 45 -0.66 -0.52 -27.26
C ASN A 45 -2.05 -0.86 -26.73
N ALA A 46 -2.37 -0.49 -25.47
CA ALA A 46 -3.69 -0.69 -24.89
C ALA A 46 -4.81 0.08 -25.61
N ASP A 47 -4.52 1.27 -26.16
CA ASP A 47 -5.48 2.01 -26.99
C ASP A 47 -5.88 1.23 -28.25
N LEU A 48 -4.91 0.58 -28.89
CA LEU A 48 -5.17 -0.26 -30.04
C LEU A 48 -6.01 -1.50 -29.65
N LEU A 49 -5.73 -2.08 -28.50
CA LEU A 49 -6.48 -3.22 -27.99
C LEU A 49 -7.92 -2.83 -27.63
N GLY A 50 -8.13 -1.69 -26.98
CA GLY A 50 -9.45 -1.11 -26.69
C GLY A 50 -10.28 -0.91 -27.97
N ALA A 51 -9.67 -0.33 -28.99
CA ALA A 51 -10.31 -0.14 -30.30
C ALA A 51 -10.70 -1.47 -30.97
N LEU A 52 -9.90 -2.52 -30.84
CA LEU A 52 -10.22 -3.85 -31.36
C LEU A 52 -11.35 -4.53 -30.57
N LEU A 53 -11.37 -4.40 -29.24
CA LEU A 53 -12.41 -4.96 -28.38
C LEU A 53 -13.77 -4.28 -28.58
N SER A 54 -13.80 -2.98 -28.88
CA SER A 54 -15.04 -2.23 -29.16
C SER A 54 -15.80 -2.75 -30.39
N PHE A 55 -15.11 -3.36 -31.36
CA PHE A 55 -15.73 -4.01 -32.51
C PHE A 55 -16.46 -5.32 -32.15
N GLY A 56 -16.05 -6.02 -31.08
CA GLY A 56 -16.57 -7.34 -30.74
C GLY A 56 -17.63 -7.37 -29.65
N PHE A 57 -17.66 -6.38 -28.75
CA PHE A 57 -18.49 -6.40 -27.53
C PHE A 57 -19.33 -5.12 -27.38
N LYS A 58 -20.52 -5.13 -27.95
CA LYS A 58 -21.45 -3.97 -27.92
C LYS A 58 -22.03 -3.60 -26.55
N SER A 59 -21.87 -4.45 -25.53
CA SER A 59 -22.43 -4.25 -24.17
C SER A 59 -21.39 -3.83 -23.14
N PHE A 60 -20.16 -3.59 -23.56
CA PHE A 60 -19.04 -3.25 -22.67
C PHE A 60 -18.43 -1.93 -23.16
N SER A 61 -18.07 -1.03 -22.26
CA SER A 61 -17.36 0.21 -22.60
C SER A 61 -15.84 -0.01 -22.48
N PRO A 62 -15.18 -0.54 -23.52
CA PRO A 62 -13.74 -0.82 -23.45
C PRO A 62 -12.93 0.44 -23.19
N ASP A 63 -13.40 1.58 -23.67
CA ASP A 63 -12.72 2.88 -23.52
C ASP A 63 -12.63 3.31 -22.06
N GLU A 64 -13.72 3.15 -21.27
CA GLU A 64 -13.72 3.46 -19.84
C GLU A 64 -12.75 2.57 -19.07
N LEU A 65 -12.70 1.28 -19.38
CA LEU A 65 -11.74 0.35 -18.77
C LEU A 65 -10.30 0.71 -19.10
N VAL A 66 -10.02 1.06 -20.37
CA VAL A 66 -8.67 1.46 -20.79
C VAL A 66 -8.25 2.74 -20.08
N VAL A 67 -9.15 3.71 -19.91
CA VAL A 67 -8.89 4.94 -19.14
C VAL A 67 -8.57 4.61 -17.69
N GLU A 68 -9.40 3.80 -17.01
CA GLU A 68 -9.16 3.40 -15.61
C GLU A 68 -7.82 2.68 -15.44
N ILE A 69 -7.49 1.74 -16.35
CA ILE A 69 -6.19 1.03 -16.30
C ILE A 69 -5.03 2.02 -16.47
N LYS A 70 -5.14 2.99 -17.39
CA LYS A 70 -4.10 4.00 -17.59
C LYS A 70 -3.91 4.87 -16.36
N GLU A 71 -5.00 5.33 -15.76
CA GLU A 71 -4.96 6.13 -14.54
C GLU A 71 -4.27 5.35 -13.42
N ARG A 72 -4.67 4.10 -13.17
CA ARG A 72 -4.07 3.26 -12.13
C ARG A 72 -2.58 2.99 -12.35
N LEU A 73 -2.19 2.64 -13.58
CA LEU A 73 -0.78 2.43 -13.89
C LEU A 73 0.05 3.71 -13.79
N THR A 74 -0.56 4.87 -14.05
CA THR A 74 0.11 6.17 -13.88
C THR A 74 0.26 6.53 -12.41
N GLU A 75 -0.76 6.27 -11.58
CA GLU A 75 -0.71 6.46 -10.13
C GLU A 75 0.39 5.59 -9.50
N GLU A 76 0.54 4.32 -9.92
CA GLU A 76 1.60 3.42 -9.46
C GLU A 76 3.03 3.97 -9.71
N LEU A 77 3.20 4.83 -10.72
CA LEU A 77 4.48 5.46 -11.05
C LEU A 77 4.85 6.64 -10.11
N ASP A 78 3.92 7.08 -9.27
CA ASP A 78 4.17 8.21 -8.36
C ASP A 78 4.09 7.77 -6.89
N TYR A 79 5.25 7.46 -6.31
CA TYR A 79 5.34 7.09 -4.91
C TYR A 79 5.01 8.22 -3.92
N THR A 80 4.83 9.47 -4.40
CA THR A 80 4.34 10.55 -3.52
C THR A 80 2.88 10.33 -3.15
N LEU A 81 2.06 9.77 -4.04
CA LEU A 81 0.67 9.41 -3.76
C LEU A 81 0.60 8.29 -2.70
N GLU A 82 1.42 7.26 -2.84
CA GLU A 82 1.52 6.20 -1.84
C GLU A 82 1.97 6.75 -0.47
N ALA A 83 2.95 7.67 -0.47
CA ALA A 83 3.41 8.32 0.75
C ALA A 83 2.30 9.14 1.44
N GLU A 84 1.50 9.90 0.68
CA GLU A 84 0.37 10.68 1.20
C GLU A 84 -0.70 9.76 1.80
N ASN A 85 -1.11 8.72 1.09
CA ASN A 85 -2.05 7.73 1.58
C ASN A 85 -1.54 7.08 2.88
N GLN A 86 -0.27 6.66 2.91
CA GLN A 86 0.32 6.05 4.10
C GLN A 86 0.34 7.00 5.30
N LYS A 87 0.62 8.29 5.10
CA LYS A 87 0.56 9.32 6.15
C LYS A 87 -0.86 9.50 6.69
N ASP A 88 -1.86 9.51 5.83
CA ASP A 88 -3.26 9.58 6.25
C ASP A 88 -3.63 8.40 7.12
N PHE A 89 -3.29 7.18 6.70
CA PHE A 89 -3.52 5.98 7.49
C PHE A 89 -2.72 5.98 8.80
N ALA A 90 -1.47 6.46 8.80
CA ALA A 90 -0.69 6.62 10.02
C ALA A 90 -1.37 7.60 11.01
N ASN A 91 -1.99 8.67 10.50
CA ASN A 91 -2.78 9.58 11.32
C ASN A 91 -4.07 8.94 11.83
N TYR A 92 -4.80 8.18 11.00
CA TYR A 92 -6.02 7.47 11.40
C TYR A 92 -5.77 6.45 12.51
N TYR A 93 -4.62 5.78 12.47
CA TYR A 93 -4.25 4.72 13.41
C TYR A 93 -3.21 5.15 14.45
N ARG A 94 -2.95 6.44 14.59
CA ARG A 94 -2.04 6.97 15.60
C ARG A 94 -2.43 6.45 17.00
N ASN A 95 -1.46 5.87 17.70
CA ASN A 95 -1.64 5.27 19.01
C ASN A 95 -2.69 4.13 19.06
N HIS A 96 -3.04 3.52 17.94
CA HIS A 96 -3.92 2.36 17.97
C HIS A 96 -3.22 1.19 18.68
N PRO A 97 -3.92 0.42 19.54
CA PRO A 97 -3.26 -0.59 20.39
C PRO A 97 -2.56 -1.69 19.58
N PHE A 98 -3.11 -2.10 18.43
CA PHE A 98 -2.62 -3.24 17.68
C PHE A 98 -2.56 -3.04 16.14
N ILE A 99 -2.98 -1.91 15.61
CA ILE A 99 -2.75 -1.54 14.21
C ILE A 99 -1.60 -0.55 14.15
N HIS A 100 -0.60 -0.85 13.34
CA HIS A 100 0.54 0.01 13.10
C HIS A 100 0.66 0.33 11.60
N VAL A 101 0.97 1.56 11.30
CA VAL A 101 1.29 2.05 9.96
C VAL A 101 2.69 2.64 10.02
N PRO A 102 3.65 2.14 9.24
CA PRO A 102 5.02 2.62 9.27
C PRO A 102 5.10 4.11 8.92
N GLU A 103 5.95 4.83 9.62
CA GLU A 103 6.18 6.25 9.37
C GLU A 103 6.84 6.47 8.01
N VAL A 104 6.37 7.46 7.24
CA VAL A 104 7.02 7.91 6.00
C VAL A 104 8.13 8.90 6.36
N ILE A 105 9.32 8.70 5.80
CA ILE A 105 10.46 9.62 5.94
C ILE A 105 10.43 10.60 4.75
N GLU A 106 9.61 11.63 4.89
CA GLU A 106 9.22 12.53 3.79
C GLU A 106 10.42 13.16 3.07
N HIS A 107 11.41 13.66 3.82
CA HIS A 107 12.57 14.36 3.24
C HIS A 107 13.50 13.46 2.41
N LEU A 108 13.33 12.14 2.48
CA LEU A 108 14.04 11.15 1.68
C LEU A 108 13.17 10.50 0.61
N SER A 109 11.87 10.83 0.59
CA SER A 109 10.91 10.27 -0.36
C SER A 109 10.74 11.20 -1.57
N THR A 110 10.52 10.61 -2.75
CA THR A 110 10.35 11.28 -4.04
C THR A 110 9.33 10.52 -4.87
N THR A 111 9.02 10.97 -6.08
CA THR A 111 8.14 10.25 -7.03
C THR A 111 8.63 8.83 -7.35
N ARG A 112 9.93 8.53 -7.22
CA ARG A 112 10.53 7.22 -7.57
C ARG A 112 11.10 6.45 -6.40
N VAL A 113 11.14 7.06 -5.22
CA VAL A 113 11.71 6.46 -4.00
C VAL A 113 10.77 6.75 -2.85
N LEU A 114 10.31 5.71 -2.16
CA LEU A 114 9.55 5.83 -0.91
C LEU A 114 10.41 5.27 0.23
N VAL A 115 10.65 6.11 1.23
CA VAL A 115 11.40 5.72 2.43
C VAL A 115 10.46 5.69 3.62
N THR A 116 10.40 4.55 4.28
CA THR A 116 9.52 4.34 5.45
C THR A 116 10.29 3.71 6.60
N GLU A 117 9.71 3.73 7.77
CA GLU A 117 10.15 2.93 8.90
C GLU A 117 10.30 1.46 8.50
N LEU A 118 11.42 0.84 8.86
CA LEU A 118 11.58 -0.61 8.68
C LEU A 118 10.89 -1.35 9.82
N VAL A 119 9.87 -2.09 9.49
CA VAL A 119 9.19 -2.98 10.43
C VAL A 119 9.83 -4.37 10.38
N SER A 120 10.10 -4.93 11.55
CA SER A 120 10.59 -6.30 11.69
C SER A 120 9.56 -7.14 12.45
N GLY A 121 9.35 -8.36 12.01
CA GLY A 121 8.38 -9.27 12.61
C GLY A 121 8.29 -10.56 11.83
N ILE A 122 7.18 -11.28 11.98
CA ILE A 122 6.90 -12.51 11.26
C ILE A 122 5.97 -12.24 10.06
N THR A 123 6.18 -13.00 9.03
CA THR A 123 5.39 -12.97 7.79
C THR A 123 4.02 -13.63 7.98
N TRP A 124 3.15 -13.48 7.00
CA TRP A 124 1.86 -14.19 6.96
C TRP A 124 2.04 -15.72 7.00
N ALA A 125 3.00 -16.27 6.27
CA ALA A 125 3.26 -17.70 6.26
C ALA A 125 3.67 -18.21 7.64
N GLU A 126 4.56 -17.49 8.33
CA GLU A 126 4.98 -17.83 9.69
C GLU A 126 3.84 -17.67 10.72
N LEU A 127 2.93 -16.71 10.52
CA LEU A 127 1.75 -16.54 11.36
C LEU A 127 0.82 -17.75 11.25
N LEU A 128 0.64 -18.33 10.06
CA LEU A 128 -0.23 -19.50 9.88
C LEU A 128 0.23 -20.72 10.69
N GLU A 129 1.51 -20.80 11.03
CA GLU A 129 2.10 -21.84 11.88
C GLU A 129 1.98 -21.53 13.39
N ARG A 130 1.47 -20.35 13.76
CA ARG A 130 1.29 -19.93 15.14
C ARG A 130 0.00 -20.51 15.75
N SER A 131 -0.19 -20.22 17.04
CA SER A 131 -1.39 -20.63 17.78
C SER A 131 -2.70 -20.14 17.14
N GLN A 132 -3.81 -20.79 17.41
CA GLN A 132 -5.12 -20.32 16.97
C GLN A 132 -5.41 -18.91 17.50
N ALA A 133 -5.01 -18.60 18.73
CA ALA A 133 -5.18 -17.27 19.31
C ALA A 133 -4.44 -16.17 18.54
N ASP A 134 -3.22 -16.46 18.05
CA ASP A 134 -2.47 -15.51 17.23
C ASP A 134 -3.15 -15.29 15.87
N ARG A 135 -3.66 -16.35 15.26
CA ARG A 135 -4.40 -16.26 13.98
C ARG A 135 -5.73 -15.52 14.14
N ASP A 136 -6.46 -15.77 15.22
CA ASP A 136 -7.72 -15.07 15.51
C ASP A 136 -7.48 -13.57 15.75
N PHE A 137 -6.44 -13.23 16.51
CA PHE A 137 -6.00 -11.84 16.69
C PHE A 137 -5.69 -11.16 15.36
N ALA A 138 -4.94 -11.82 14.49
CA ALA A 138 -4.62 -11.29 13.17
C ALA A 138 -5.86 -11.08 12.31
N GLY A 139 -6.77 -12.05 12.28
CA GLY A 139 -8.05 -11.93 11.57
C GLY A 139 -8.90 -10.77 12.08
N GLU A 140 -9.00 -10.60 13.40
CA GLU A 140 -9.70 -9.47 14.01
C GLU A 140 -9.06 -8.13 13.62
N ALA A 141 -7.74 -8.04 13.69
CA ALA A 141 -7.03 -6.80 13.36
C ALA A 141 -7.17 -6.41 11.88
N LEU A 142 -7.09 -7.39 10.96
CA LEU A 142 -7.35 -7.19 9.54
C LEU A 142 -8.78 -6.73 9.28
N PHE A 143 -9.76 -7.40 9.87
CA PHE A 143 -11.17 -7.01 9.76
C PHE A 143 -11.39 -5.58 10.25
N ARG A 144 -10.87 -5.25 11.43
CA ARG A 144 -10.97 -3.91 12.00
C ARG A 144 -10.28 -2.85 11.15
N PHE A 145 -9.11 -3.15 10.59
CA PHE A 145 -8.41 -2.24 9.69
C PHE A 145 -9.27 -1.90 8.48
N VAL A 146 -9.77 -2.91 7.77
CA VAL A 146 -10.56 -2.72 6.55
C VAL A 146 -11.85 -1.95 6.83
N PHE A 147 -12.67 -2.44 7.74
CA PHE A 147 -14.00 -1.86 7.97
C PHE A 147 -13.96 -0.54 8.73
N ARG A 148 -13.02 -0.38 9.66
CA ARG A 148 -12.85 0.91 10.34
C ARG A 148 -12.34 1.98 9.37
N SER A 149 -11.39 1.64 8.48
CA SER A 149 -10.90 2.57 7.46
C SER A 149 -12.04 2.98 6.54
N LEU A 150 -12.82 2.04 6.05
CA LEU A 150 -13.95 2.30 5.15
C LEU A 150 -15.02 3.17 5.82
N TYR A 151 -15.58 2.71 6.95
CA TYR A 151 -16.77 3.36 7.52
C TYR A 151 -16.47 4.58 8.37
N ARG A 152 -15.31 4.66 9.01
CA ARG A 152 -14.96 5.79 9.88
C ARG A 152 -14.15 6.85 9.16
N PHE A 153 -13.23 6.43 8.29
CA PHE A 153 -12.30 7.34 7.61
C PHE A 153 -12.64 7.50 6.13
N ARG A 154 -13.60 6.74 5.62
CA ARG A 154 -14.00 6.71 4.21
C ARG A 154 -12.82 6.46 3.27
N ALA A 155 -11.89 5.64 3.72
CA ALA A 155 -10.71 5.23 2.99
C ALA A 155 -10.63 3.71 2.94
N PHE A 156 -10.36 3.16 1.78
CA PHE A 156 -10.28 1.72 1.57
C PHE A 156 -8.94 1.38 0.92
N ASN A 157 -8.14 0.58 1.62
CA ASN A 157 -6.93 0.00 1.03
C ASN A 157 -7.36 -1.24 0.23
N GLY A 158 -7.19 -1.16 -1.09
CA GLY A 158 -7.69 -2.14 -2.06
C GLY A 158 -6.70 -3.28 -2.36
N ASP A 159 -5.50 -3.30 -1.74
CA ASP A 159 -4.54 -4.39 -1.92
C ASP A 159 -4.38 -5.27 -0.66
N PRO A 160 -5.26 -6.26 -0.45
CA PRO A 160 -5.21 -7.15 0.70
C PRO A 160 -4.18 -8.29 0.57
N HIS A 161 -3.08 -8.06 -0.12
CA HIS A 161 -2.08 -9.10 -0.34
C HIS A 161 -1.36 -9.48 0.97
N PRO A 162 -1.22 -10.79 1.31
CA PRO A 162 -0.60 -11.24 2.55
C PRO A 162 0.83 -10.76 2.77
N GLY A 163 1.58 -10.48 1.71
CA GLY A 163 2.93 -9.91 1.76
C GLY A 163 2.99 -8.47 2.28
N ASN A 164 1.83 -7.79 2.36
CA ASN A 164 1.73 -6.42 2.85
C ASN A 164 1.49 -6.35 4.37
N TYR A 165 1.56 -7.48 5.09
CA TYR A 165 1.33 -7.56 6.52
C TYR A 165 2.53 -8.12 7.26
N ILE A 166 2.95 -7.44 8.33
CA ILE A 166 3.98 -7.92 9.27
C ILE A 166 3.37 -7.98 10.67
N PHE A 167 3.52 -9.13 11.31
CA PHE A 167 3.06 -9.33 12.70
C PHE A 167 4.24 -9.20 13.63
N HIS A 168 4.11 -8.38 14.66
CA HIS A 168 5.19 -8.13 15.61
C HIS A 168 4.66 -7.82 17.00
N VAL A 169 5.54 -7.87 17.99
CA VAL A 169 5.25 -7.40 19.34
C VAL A 169 5.69 -5.93 19.43
N GLY A 170 4.77 -5.05 19.80
CA GLY A 170 5.09 -3.65 20.02
C GLY A 170 5.92 -3.44 21.28
N ASP A 171 6.45 -2.23 21.46
CA ASP A 171 7.29 -1.86 22.62
C ASP A 171 6.62 -2.08 23.98
N ASN A 172 5.30 -2.04 24.01
CA ASN A 172 4.49 -2.30 25.20
C ASN A 172 4.19 -3.80 25.45
N GLY A 173 4.79 -4.71 24.69
CA GLY A 173 4.57 -6.15 24.79
C GLY A 173 3.25 -6.65 24.17
N VAL A 174 2.48 -5.78 23.51
CA VAL A 174 1.22 -6.13 22.85
C VAL A 174 1.45 -6.51 21.39
N ASN A 175 0.81 -7.58 20.93
CA ASN A 175 0.84 -7.98 19.52
C ASN A 175 0.30 -6.87 18.62
N LYS A 176 0.99 -6.62 17.51
CA LYS A 176 0.62 -5.63 16.51
C LYS A 176 0.69 -6.20 15.11
N ILE A 177 -0.08 -5.58 14.21
CA ILE A 177 0.01 -5.80 12.77
C ILE A 177 0.40 -4.48 12.13
N SER A 178 1.46 -4.52 11.31
CA SER A 178 1.83 -3.42 10.43
C SER A 178 1.31 -3.67 9.03
N PHE A 179 0.72 -2.64 8.44
CA PHE A 179 0.24 -2.60 7.06
C PHE A 179 1.24 -1.79 6.24
N LEU A 180 1.78 -2.36 5.16
CA LEU A 180 2.99 -1.84 4.51
C LEU A 180 2.75 -1.12 3.19
N ASP A 181 1.68 -1.48 2.45
CA ASP A 181 1.44 -0.94 1.10
C ASP A 181 0.17 -0.09 1.06
N TYR A 182 0.29 1.10 0.47
CA TYR A 182 -0.78 2.11 0.34
C TYR A 182 -0.87 2.65 -1.10
N GLY A 183 -0.30 1.94 -2.07
CA GLY A 183 -0.35 2.30 -3.47
C GLY A 183 -1.75 2.28 -4.06
N LEU A 184 -2.62 1.40 -3.55
CA LEU A 184 -4.01 1.28 -4.00
C LEU A 184 -4.99 1.68 -2.89
N VAL A 185 -5.19 2.97 -2.69
CA VAL A 185 -6.18 3.49 -1.73
C VAL A 185 -7.27 4.26 -2.46
N LYS A 186 -8.52 3.96 -2.15
CA LYS A 186 -9.68 4.75 -2.58
C LYS A 186 -10.22 5.56 -1.41
N HIS A 187 -10.34 6.87 -1.59
CA HIS A 187 -11.06 7.77 -0.69
C HIS A 187 -12.47 7.97 -1.21
N PHE A 188 -13.46 7.86 -0.32
CA PHE A 188 -14.88 8.00 -0.64
C PHE A 188 -15.43 9.33 -0.16
N THR A 189 -16.24 9.95 -0.98
CA THR A 189 -17.08 11.09 -0.59
C THR A 189 -18.21 10.64 0.35
N VAL A 190 -18.86 11.59 1.01
CA VAL A 190 -20.04 11.29 1.86
C VAL A 190 -21.14 10.66 1.02
N ASP A 191 -21.37 11.16 -0.20
CA ASP A 191 -22.44 10.68 -1.08
C ASP A 191 -22.17 9.24 -1.55
N GLU A 192 -20.93 8.90 -1.90
CA GLU A 192 -20.57 7.52 -2.24
C GLU A 192 -20.77 6.58 -1.04
N MET A 193 -20.46 7.02 0.18
CA MET A 193 -20.66 6.19 1.39
C MET A 193 -22.14 5.96 1.71
N ASN A 194 -23.06 6.83 1.30
CA ASN A 194 -24.50 6.63 1.51
C ASN A 194 -25.05 5.42 0.72
N VAL A 195 -24.34 4.97 -0.32
CA VAL A 195 -24.72 3.76 -1.08
C VAL A 195 -24.43 2.47 -0.30
N PHE A 196 -23.52 2.52 0.69
CA PHE A 196 -23.15 1.37 1.52
C PHE A 196 -24.00 1.21 2.79
N GLN A 197 -24.97 2.09 3.01
CA GLN A 197 -25.92 2.04 4.12
C GLN A 197 -27.26 1.45 3.69
#